data_ab8212921305a07b3ee87bc3706f04b0
#
_entry.id   ab8212921305a07b3ee87bc3706f04b0
#
_cell.length_a   1.000
_cell.length_b   1.000
_cell.length_c   1.000
_cell.angle_alpha   90.00
_cell.angle_beta   90.00
_cell.angle_gamma   90.00
#
_symmetry.space_group_name_H-M   'P 1'
#
loop_
_entity.id
_entity.type
_entity.pdbx_description
1 polymer ?
#
loop_
_entity_poly.entity_id
_entity_poly.type
_entity_poly.pdbx_seq_one_letter_code
_entity_poly.pdbx_strand_id
1 'polypeptide(L)'
;MALIPQNKGEAGRYIDAYACLKLEMDRLKKHEDELDFFAFELQSRRVLLGRWGWGLPIWLYGLLCDYGRNYLRPLVALFVVSVIGALAFWFFDARTYGEALGLSVANALNVFGFRRDFGLTIDTPLSWLELMSAIQTILGTILVFLFGLGIRNKFRMK
;
A
#
# COMPACT_ATOMS: atom_id res chain seq x y z
N MET A 1 -23.12 -3.79 -11.97
CA MET A 1 -23.12 -3.49 -10.52
C MET A 1 -22.62 -4.73 -9.80
N ALA A 2 -21.41 -4.70 -9.21
CA ALA A 2 -20.87 -5.86 -8.53
C ALA A 2 -21.62 -6.08 -7.20
N LEU A 3 -22.10 -7.30 -6.98
CA LEU A 3 -22.77 -7.69 -5.75
C LEU A 3 -21.69 -8.16 -4.76
N ILE A 4 -21.42 -7.35 -3.74
CA ILE A 4 -20.58 -7.76 -2.61
C ILE A 4 -21.49 -8.49 -1.62
N PRO A 5 -21.12 -9.69 -1.13
CA PRO A 5 -21.93 -10.43 -0.18
C PRO A 5 -22.08 -9.64 1.12
N GLN A 6 -23.29 -9.58 1.65
CA GLN A 6 -23.55 -8.93 2.94
C GLN A 6 -23.39 -9.90 4.11
N ASN A 7 -23.53 -11.20 3.85
CA ASN A 7 -23.50 -12.26 4.85
C ASN A 7 -22.34 -13.24 4.62
N LYS A 8 -21.77 -13.76 5.71
CA LYS A 8 -20.71 -14.78 5.67
C LYS A 8 -21.15 -16.06 4.96
N GLY A 9 -22.42 -16.46 5.08
CA GLY A 9 -22.96 -17.68 4.47
C GLY A 9 -22.97 -17.62 2.93
N GLU A 10 -23.07 -16.44 2.36
CA GLU A 10 -23.05 -16.24 0.91
C GLU A 10 -21.62 -16.00 0.38
N ALA A 11 -20.74 -15.50 1.22
CA ALA A 11 -19.40 -15.07 0.83
C ALA A 11 -18.60 -16.19 0.14
N GLY A 12 -18.75 -17.45 0.56
CA GLY A 12 -18.10 -18.60 -0.08
C GLY A 12 -18.50 -18.75 -1.55
N ARG A 13 -19.80 -18.72 -1.83
CA ARG A 13 -20.31 -18.83 -3.21
C ARG A 13 -19.83 -17.68 -4.11
N TYR A 14 -19.77 -16.47 -3.58
CA TYR A 14 -19.25 -15.31 -4.33
C TYR A 14 -17.74 -15.43 -4.60
N ILE A 15 -16.95 -15.94 -3.64
CA ILE A 15 -15.53 -16.20 -3.82
C ILE A 15 -15.30 -17.16 -4.98
N ASP A 16 -16.01 -18.30 -4.99
CA ASP A 16 -15.88 -19.31 -6.04
C ASP A 16 -16.33 -18.78 -7.40
N ALA A 17 -17.45 -18.05 -7.45
CA ALA A 17 -17.94 -17.43 -8.68
C ALA A 17 -16.94 -16.40 -9.25
N TYR A 18 -16.40 -15.51 -8.42
CA TYR A 18 -15.43 -14.52 -8.88
C TYR A 18 -14.07 -15.14 -9.24
N ALA A 19 -13.66 -16.21 -8.56
CA ALA A 19 -12.48 -16.97 -8.94
C ALA A 19 -12.62 -17.62 -10.33
N CYS A 20 -13.78 -18.21 -10.64
CA CYS A 20 -14.07 -18.75 -11.96
C CYS A 20 -14.09 -17.66 -13.04
N LEU A 21 -14.78 -16.53 -12.79
CA LEU A 21 -14.82 -15.40 -13.73
C LEU A 21 -13.43 -14.81 -13.98
N LYS A 22 -12.62 -14.66 -12.95
CA LYS A 22 -11.22 -14.21 -13.07
C LYS A 22 -10.41 -15.12 -14.00
N LEU A 23 -10.51 -16.44 -13.82
CA LEU A 23 -9.82 -17.41 -14.67
C LEU A 23 -10.27 -17.33 -16.12
N GLU A 24 -11.56 -17.14 -16.36
CA GLU A 24 -12.09 -17.01 -17.72
C GLU A 24 -11.62 -15.69 -18.37
N MET A 25 -11.56 -14.58 -17.62
CA MET A 25 -11.02 -13.31 -18.13
C MET A 25 -9.53 -13.38 -18.43
N ASP A 26 -8.72 -14.06 -17.61
CA ASP A 26 -7.30 -14.32 -17.89
C ASP A 26 -7.14 -15.15 -19.19
N ARG A 27 -7.98 -16.19 -19.37
CA ARG A 27 -8.00 -17.00 -20.60
C ARG A 27 -8.36 -16.19 -21.84
N LEU A 28 -9.28 -15.23 -21.71
CA LEU A 28 -9.68 -14.31 -22.77
C LEU A 28 -8.71 -13.13 -22.95
N LYS A 29 -7.65 -13.07 -22.14
CA LYS A 29 -6.67 -11.96 -22.09
C LYS A 29 -7.29 -10.57 -21.80
N LYS A 30 -8.42 -10.56 -21.10
CA LYS A 30 -9.09 -9.34 -20.64
C LYS A 30 -8.61 -8.96 -19.24
N HIS A 31 -7.43 -8.39 -19.16
CA HIS A 31 -6.75 -8.14 -17.89
C HIS A 31 -7.43 -7.08 -17.01
N GLU A 32 -8.18 -6.14 -17.58
CA GLU A 32 -8.97 -5.17 -16.80
C GLU A 32 -10.08 -5.87 -16.03
N ASP A 33 -10.88 -6.69 -16.72
CA ASP A 33 -11.96 -7.47 -16.12
C ASP A 33 -11.41 -8.51 -15.11
N GLU A 34 -10.25 -9.12 -15.40
CA GLU A 34 -9.54 -10.03 -14.50
C GLU A 34 -9.23 -9.34 -13.14
N LEU A 35 -8.69 -8.11 -13.18
CA LEU A 35 -8.37 -7.34 -11.97
C LEU A 35 -9.62 -6.93 -11.20
N ASP A 36 -10.72 -6.64 -11.89
CA ASP A 36 -11.99 -6.33 -11.25
C ASP A 36 -12.56 -7.54 -10.51
N PHE A 37 -12.56 -8.71 -11.13
CA PHE A 37 -13.00 -9.93 -10.46
C PHE A 37 -12.08 -10.35 -9.33
N PHE A 38 -10.77 -10.11 -9.45
CA PHE A 38 -9.82 -10.30 -8.35
C PHE A 38 -10.15 -9.40 -7.15
N ALA A 39 -10.47 -8.12 -7.40
CA ALA A 39 -10.87 -7.20 -6.34
C ALA A 39 -12.17 -7.64 -5.64
N PHE A 40 -13.18 -8.11 -6.41
CA PHE A 40 -14.43 -8.61 -5.84
C PHE A 40 -14.24 -9.93 -5.06
N GLU A 41 -13.37 -10.82 -5.52
CA GLU A 41 -12.98 -12.02 -4.80
C GLU A 41 -12.38 -11.65 -3.43
N LEU A 42 -11.41 -10.71 -3.39
CA LEU A 42 -10.79 -10.26 -2.14
C LEU A 42 -11.77 -9.57 -1.19
N GLN A 43 -12.69 -8.75 -1.73
CA GLN A 43 -13.73 -8.13 -0.92
C GLN A 43 -14.66 -9.19 -0.30
N SER A 44 -15.03 -10.22 -1.06
CA SER A 44 -15.84 -11.33 -0.55
C SER A 44 -15.08 -12.14 0.51
N ARG A 45 -13.78 -12.40 0.32
CA ARG A 45 -12.90 -13.03 1.33
C ARG A 45 -12.85 -12.21 2.62
N ARG A 46 -12.79 -10.86 2.52
CA ARG A 46 -12.82 -9.99 3.68
C ARG A 46 -14.11 -10.12 4.49
N VAL A 47 -15.26 -10.25 3.84
CA VAL A 47 -16.55 -10.48 4.51
C VAL A 47 -16.55 -11.83 5.25
N LEU A 48 -15.99 -12.87 4.62
CA LEU A 48 -15.87 -14.20 5.23
C LEU A 48 -14.96 -14.20 6.46
N LEU A 49 -13.75 -13.59 6.34
CA LEU A 49 -12.72 -13.56 7.39
C LEU A 49 -13.05 -12.62 8.53
N GLY A 50 -13.95 -11.66 8.29
CA GLY A 50 -14.33 -10.66 9.27
C GLY A 50 -13.39 -9.45 9.30
N ARG A 51 -13.74 -8.48 10.16
CA ARG A 51 -13.11 -7.16 10.21
C ARG A 51 -11.73 -7.18 10.89
N TRP A 52 -11.52 -8.09 11.84
CA TRP A 52 -10.30 -8.24 12.62
C TRP A 52 -9.57 -9.52 12.25
N GLY A 53 -8.25 -9.51 12.29
CA GLY A 53 -7.42 -10.65 11.87
C GLY A 53 -7.06 -10.59 10.38
N TRP A 54 -7.21 -11.69 9.66
CA TRP A 54 -6.83 -11.79 8.24
C TRP A 54 -7.62 -10.89 7.28
N GLY A 55 -8.75 -10.33 7.69
CA GLY A 55 -9.49 -9.34 6.91
C GLY A 55 -8.83 -7.97 6.88
N LEU A 56 -7.99 -7.62 7.87
CA LEU A 56 -7.31 -6.32 7.97
C LEU A 56 -6.26 -6.11 6.87
N PRO A 57 -5.35 -7.05 6.55
CA PRO A 57 -4.44 -6.91 5.42
C PRO A 57 -5.15 -6.72 4.08
N ILE A 58 -6.27 -7.43 3.85
CA ILE A 58 -7.08 -7.28 2.63
C ILE A 58 -7.68 -5.88 2.56
N TRP A 59 -8.14 -5.34 3.68
CA TRP A 59 -8.68 -3.98 3.74
C TRP A 59 -7.60 -2.93 3.47
N LEU A 60 -6.44 -3.06 4.08
CA LEU A 60 -5.30 -2.16 3.85
C LEU A 60 -4.87 -2.19 2.37
N TYR A 61 -4.81 -3.37 1.77
CA TYR A 61 -4.49 -3.51 0.36
C TYR A 61 -5.52 -2.80 -0.55
N GLY A 62 -6.81 -2.94 -0.23
CA GLY A 62 -7.87 -2.20 -0.91
C GLY A 62 -7.77 -0.70 -0.73
N LEU A 63 -7.47 -0.22 0.49
CA LEU A 63 -7.33 1.20 0.81
C LEU A 63 -6.14 1.83 0.08
N LEU A 64 -4.98 1.17 0.13
CA LEU A 64 -3.72 1.72 -0.35
C LEU A 64 -3.57 1.68 -1.88
N CYS A 65 -4.08 0.67 -2.56
CA CYS A 65 -3.88 0.52 -4.01
C CYS A 65 -5.11 0.04 -4.79
N ASP A 66 -6.29 0.02 -4.15
CA ASP A 66 -7.53 -0.47 -4.75
C ASP A 66 -7.35 -1.87 -5.39
N TYR A 67 -6.80 -2.78 -4.62
CA TYR A 67 -6.50 -4.16 -5.04
C TYR A 67 -5.60 -4.25 -6.29
N GLY A 68 -4.71 -3.27 -6.48
CA GLY A 68 -3.77 -3.23 -7.59
C GLY A 68 -4.30 -2.57 -8.87
N ARG A 69 -5.52 -2.00 -8.84
CA ARG A 69 -6.11 -1.28 -9.97
C ARG A 69 -5.59 0.16 -10.12
N ASN A 70 -5.27 0.80 -9.00
CA ASN A 70 -4.88 2.21 -8.99
C ASN A 70 -3.45 2.39 -8.44
N TYR A 71 -2.52 2.72 -9.32
CA TYR A 71 -1.11 2.99 -8.97
C TYR A 71 -0.88 4.39 -8.38
N LEU A 72 -1.81 5.34 -8.58
CA LEU A 72 -1.68 6.69 -8.05
C LEU A 72 -1.91 6.76 -6.54
N ARG A 73 -2.79 5.89 -6.00
CA ARG A 73 -3.08 5.88 -4.56
C ARG A 73 -1.83 5.61 -3.70
N PRO A 74 -0.99 4.58 -3.99
CA PRO A 74 0.25 4.38 -3.23
C PRO A 74 1.22 5.56 -3.36
N LEU A 75 1.27 6.22 -4.53
CA LEU A 75 2.12 7.38 -4.75
C LEU A 75 1.68 8.58 -3.89
N VAL A 76 0.37 8.85 -3.86
CA VAL A 76 -0.20 9.90 -2.99
C VAL A 76 0.02 9.57 -1.52
N ALA A 77 -0.18 8.30 -1.12
CA ALA A 77 0.08 7.86 0.25
C ALA A 77 1.57 8.03 0.63
N LEU A 78 2.50 7.72 -0.28
CA LEU A 78 3.93 7.93 -0.08
C LEU A 78 4.26 9.42 0.14
N PHE A 79 3.66 10.29 -0.66
CA PHE A 79 3.82 11.73 -0.50
C PHE A 79 3.29 12.21 0.86
N VAL A 80 2.09 11.76 1.26
CA VAL A 80 1.50 12.11 2.56
C VAL A 80 2.36 11.62 3.72
N VAL A 81 2.86 10.37 3.68
CA VAL A 81 3.76 9.82 4.70
C VAL A 81 5.05 10.63 4.77
N SER A 82 5.61 11.09 3.63
CA SER A 82 6.80 11.93 3.60
C SER A 82 6.54 13.31 4.22
N VAL A 83 5.41 13.94 3.93
CA VAL A 83 5.06 15.24 4.52
C VAL A 83 4.83 15.13 6.03
N ILE A 84 4.10 14.11 6.48
CA ILE A 84 3.85 13.88 7.91
C ILE A 84 5.18 13.62 8.65
N GLY A 85 6.06 12.79 8.07
CA GLY A 85 7.39 12.53 8.63
C GLY A 85 8.24 13.79 8.71
N ALA A 86 8.25 14.63 7.65
CA ALA A 86 8.99 15.90 7.64
C ALA A 86 8.49 16.84 8.75
N LEU A 87 7.19 16.96 8.92
CA LEU A 87 6.60 17.77 10.00
C LEU A 87 7.00 17.22 11.37
N ALA A 88 6.95 15.89 11.58
CA ALA A 88 7.35 15.28 12.83
C ALA A 88 8.84 15.56 13.15
N PHE A 89 9.74 15.36 12.19
CA PHE A 89 11.16 15.67 12.39
C PHE A 89 11.42 17.16 12.62
N TRP A 90 10.71 18.04 11.94
CA TRP A 90 10.84 19.47 12.14
C TRP A 90 10.39 19.91 13.54
N PHE A 91 9.27 19.37 14.05
CA PHE A 91 8.77 19.75 15.39
C PHE A 91 9.56 19.15 16.55
N PHE A 92 10.06 17.92 16.38
CA PHE A 92 10.68 17.19 17.50
C PHE A 92 12.20 17.17 17.50
N ASP A 93 12.87 17.40 16.35
CA ASP A 93 14.33 17.31 16.22
C ASP A 93 14.99 18.69 16.04
N ALA A 94 14.24 19.79 16.20
CA ALA A 94 14.71 21.19 16.04
C ALA A 94 15.56 21.46 14.77
N ARG A 95 15.40 20.63 13.75
CA ARG A 95 16.10 20.76 12.45
C ARG A 95 15.48 21.85 11.59
N THR A 96 16.26 22.33 10.63
CA THR A 96 15.71 23.16 9.55
C THR A 96 14.69 22.36 8.76
N TYR A 97 13.62 23.00 8.30
CA TYR A 97 12.55 22.33 7.52
C TYR A 97 13.12 21.55 6.30
N GLY A 98 14.15 22.10 5.63
CA GLY A 98 14.80 21.43 4.50
C GLY A 98 15.50 20.11 4.89
N GLU A 99 16.17 20.07 6.03
CA GLU A 99 16.82 18.86 6.55
C GLU A 99 15.81 17.82 7.01
N ALA A 100 14.74 18.25 7.67
CA ALA A 100 13.63 17.39 8.09
C ALA A 100 12.93 16.76 6.88
N LEU A 101 12.69 17.54 5.82
CA LEU A 101 12.12 17.03 4.57
C LEU A 101 13.07 16.05 3.89
N GLY A 102 14.37 16.38 3.80
CA GLY A 102 15.39 15.51 3.23
C GLY A 102 15.46 14.15 3.96
N LEU A 103 15.49 14.17 5.29
CA LEU A 103 15.49 12.97 6.13
C LEU A 103 14.22 12.14 5.91
N SER A 104 13.06 12.77 5.89
CA SER A 104 11.78 12.10 5.68
C SER A 104 11.67 11.43 4.31
N VAL A 105 12.07 12.12 3.25
CA VAL A 105 12.09 11.57 1.89
C VAL A 105 13.12 10.43 1.80
N ALA A 106 14.32 10.60 2.37
CA ALA A 106 15.33 9.54 2.41
C ALA A 106 14.87 8.29 3.15
N ASN A 107 14.10 8.44 4.26
CA ASN A 107 13.50 7.32 4.97
C ASN A 107 12.41 6.64 4.13
N ALA A 108 11.52 7.40 3.52
CA ALA A 108 10.41 6.87 2.71
C ALA A 108 10.92 6.13 1.46
N LEU A 109 12.02 6.58 0.86
CA LEU A 109 12.66 5.99 -0.32
C LEU A 109 13.91 5.15 0.01
N ASN A 110 14.06 4.72 1.24
CA ASN A 110 15.25 3.98 1.70
C ASN A 110 15.47 2.62 0.99
N VAL A 111 14.45 2.09 0.29
CA VAL A 111 14.62 0.95 -0.63
C VAL A 111 15.75 1.17 -1.64
N PHE A 112 16.00 2.42 -2.02
CA PHE A 112 17.07 2.81 -2.95
C PHE A 112 18.40 3.17 -2.26
N GLY A 113 18.50 3.02 -0.92
CA GLY A 113 19.73 3.30 -0.17
C GLY A 113 19.99 4.78 0.12
N PHE A 114 19.09 5.69 -0.23
CA PHE A 114 19.30 7.15 -0.11
C PHE A 114 19.71 7.62 1.28
N ARG A 115 19.23 6.98 2.34
CA ARG A 115 19.61 7.35 3.72
C ARG A 115 21.11 7.19 3.96
N ARG A 116 21.73 6.16 3.41
CA ARG A 116 23.17 5.91 3.53
C ARG A 116 23.98 6.93 2.72
N ASP A 117 23.51 7.22 1.51
CA ASP A 117 24.25 8.09 0.58
C ASP A 117 24.21 9.55 1.02
N PHE A 118 23.14 9.99 1.66
CA PHE A 118 23.02 11.36 2.18
C PHE A 118 23.61 11.55 3.59
N GLY A 119 24.14 10.49 4.24
CA GLY A 119 24.76 10.58 5.56
C GLY A 119 23.83 11.12 6.65
N LEU A 120 22.52 11.00 6.46
CA LEU A 120 21.51 11.53 7.37
C LEU A 120 21.41 10.63 8.61
N THR A 121 22.12 11.02 9.67
CA THR A 121 22.07 10.37 10.99
C THR A 121 21.12 11.13 11.93
N ILE A 122 20.48 10.40 12.83
CA ILE A 122 19.74 10.96 13.94
C ILE A 122 20.72 11.00 15.11
N ASP A 123 21.10 12.22 15.53
CA ASP A 123 22.17 12.42 16.54
C ASP A 123 21.66 12.20 17.98
N THR A 124 20.38 11.91 18.17
CA THR A 124 19.78 11.70 19.50
C THR A 124 19.72 10.22 19.85
N PRO A 125 20.20 9.79 21.05
CA PRO A 125 20.22 8.39 21.42
C PRO A 125 18.81 7.84 21.62
N LEU A 126 18.56 6.66 21.05
CA LEU A 126 17.36 5.81 21.14
C LEU A 126 16.08 6.57 21.45
N SER A 127 15.74 7.49 20.60
CA SER A 127 14.62 8.35 20.83
C SER A 127 13.42 7.84 20.04
N TRP A 128 12.26 8.27 20.45
CA TRP A 128 11.01 8.18 19.73
C TRP A 128 11.15 8.48 18.22
N LEU A 129 12.09 9.34 17.83
CA LEU A 129 12.38 9.71 16.46
C LEU A 129 12.99 8.56 15.64
N GLU A 130 13.85 7.72 16.23
CA GLU A 130 14.38 6.53 15.55
C GLU A 130 13.25 5.51 15.27
N LEU A 131 12.34 5.32 16.22
CA LEU A 131 11.18 4.46 16.02
C LEU A 131 10.28 5.00 14.90
N MET A 132 10.00 6.30 14.89
CA MET A 132 9.25 6.96 13.82
C MET A 132 9.94 6.82 12.46
N SER A 133 11.27 6.98 12.41
CA SER A 133 12.07 6.77 11.20
C SER A 133 11.99 5.33 10.70
N ALA A 134 12.07 4.34 11.61
CA ALA A 134 11.94 2.93 11.25
C ALA A 134 10.55 2.60 10.70
N ILE A 135 9.49 3.07 11.35
CA ILE A 135 8.11 2.90 10.88
C ILE A 135 7.92 3.54 9.52
N GLN A 136 8.43 4.76 9.32
CA GLN A 136 8.36 5.47 8.04
C GLN A 136 9.07 4.70 6.93
N THR A 137 10.24 4.12 7.20
CA THR A 137 11.00 3.30 6.25
C THR A 137 10.23 2.05 5.84
N ILE A 138 9.61 1.35 6.80
CA ILE A 138 8.80 0.17 6.51
C ILE A 138 7.58 0.54 5.65
N LEU A 139 6.85 1.59 6.03
CA LEU A 139 5.69 2.08 5.27
C LEU A 139 6.09 2.52 3.87
N GLY A 140 7.18 3.28 3.73
CA GLY A 140 7.71 3.72 2.45
C GLY A 140 8.04 2.54 1.53
N THR A 141 8.74 1.52 2.06
CA THR A 141 9.08 0.29 1.34
C THR A 141 7.83 -0.41 0.80
N ILE A 142 6.81 -0.58 1.66
CA ILE A 142 5.53 -1.20 1.26
C ILE A 142 4.86 -0.38 0.15
N LEU A 143 4.80 0.95 0.30
CA LEU A 143 4.14 1.83 -0.67
C LEU A 143 4.85 1.85 -2.03
N VAL A 144 6.20 1.87 -2.05
CA VAL A 144 6.99 1.76 -3.28
C VAL A 144 6.75 0.42 -3.97
N PHE A 145 6.69 -0.68 -3.22
CA PHE A 145 6.37 -1.99 -3.76
C PHE A 145 4.95 -2.04 -4.36
N LEU A 146 3.96 -1.50 -3.66
CA LEU A 146 2.58 -1.43 -4.15
C LEU A 146 2.44 -0.55 -5.39
N PHE A 147 3.19 0.56 -5.44
CA PHE A 147 3.28 1.41 -6.63
C PHE A 147 3.85 0.64 -7.82
N GLY A 148 4.96 -0.09 -7.65
CA GLY A 148 5.55 -0.93 -8.69
C GLY A 148 4.60 -2.02 -9.19
N LEU A 149 3.85 -2.68 -8.28
CA LEU A 149 2.81 -3.63 -8.65
C LEU A 149 1.69 -2.98 -9.48
N GLY A 150 1.24 -1.80 -9.08
CA GLY A 150 0.21 -1.05 -9.79
C GLY A 150 0.66 -0.66 -11.21
N ILE A 151 1.90 -0.19 -11.37
CA ILE A 151 2.49 0.09 -12.68
C ILE A 151 2.55 -1.19 -13.53
N ARG A 152 3.11 -2.27 -12.99
CA ARG A 152 3.18 -3.55 -13.71
C ARG A 152 1.82 -4.00 -14.22
N ASN A 153 0.79 -3.92 -13.38
CA ASN A 153 -0.56 -4.27 -13.77
C ASN A 153 -1.09 -3.38 -14.90
N LYS A 154 -0.85 -2.06 -14.80
CA LYS A 154 -1.26 -1.09 -15.83
C LYS A 154 -0.62 -1.37 -17.20
N PHE A 155 0.67 -1.71 -17.24
CA PHE A 155 1.37 -2.02 -18.49
C PHE A 155 1.08 -3.42 -19.01
N ARG A 156 0.70 -4.37 -18.18
CA ARG A 156 0.25 -5.70 -18.62
C ARG A 156 -1.09 -5.64 -19.35
N MET A 157 -1.90 -4.61 -19.10
CA MET A 157 -3.22 -4.41 -19.71
C MET A 157 -3.19 -3.85 -21.16
N LYS A 158 -2.00 -3.61 -21.70
CA LYS A 158 -1.80 -3.28 -23.11
C LYS A 158 -1.29 -4.50 -23.85
#